data_d79b578e54c1def92120152786b52fd5
#
_entry.id   d79b578e54c1def92120152786b52fd5
#
_cell.length_a   1.000
_cell.length_b   1.000
_cell.length_c   1.000
_cell.angle_alpha   90.00
_cell.angle_beta   90.00
_cell.angle_gamma   90.00
#
_symmetry.space_group_name_H-M   'P 1'
#
loop_
_entity.id
_entity.type
_entity.pdbx_description
1 polymer ?
#
loop_
_entity_poly.entity_id
_entity_poly.type
_entity_poly.pdbx_seq_one_letter_code
_entity_poly.pdbx_strand_id
1 'polypeptide(L)'
;MKKILKYAGICLLTVIIAAAGLVGYLTITEYRPADIQPAERIVLNGGAKAGRELILCTWNIGYGGLGKESDFFMDGGSMVNPPSAEISQKNLSGIQDYMEENPADIWLLQEVDAGSSRSDNVDQFERLRSVFDHSGVFACNYKCGFVPFPLPPIGKVQSGLAVMTSLGLSADAQRISLHCPYSWPVSTANLKRCLLTARIPVEGTDKELVIINLHMEAYESGEGRIIQTRQLTELMSREYAKGNYVIAGGDFNQSFPGTRDTYPIKNEEMWTPGILEENALPAGWQYAFDDSTATCRLLDAPLSQQTQLYVIDGFIVSPNVELKEISTADMGFECSDHNPVRMAVVLK
;
A
#
# COMPACT_ATOMS: atom_id res chain seq x y z
N MET A 1 30.69 29.36 36.42
CA MET A 1 31.12 28.68 35.18
C MET A 1 31.36 27.18 35.37
N LYS A 2 32.26 26.68 36.24
CA LYS A 2 32.57 25.24 36.37
C LYS A 2 31.34 24.35 36.69
N LYS A 3 30.40 24.80 37.55
CA LYS A 3 29.15 24.04 37.86
C LYS A 3 28.20 23.96 36.66
N ILE A 4 28.06 25.06 35.90
CA ILE A 4 27.20 25.08 34.69
C ILE A 4 27.72 24.12 33.63
N LEU A 5 29.03 24.15 33.37
CA LEU A 5 29.71 23.22 32.46
C LEU A 5 29.54 21.74 32.88
N LYS A 6 29.60 21.45 34.19
CA LYS A 6 29.37 20.11 34.72
C LYS A 6 27.93 19.63 34.45
N TYR A 7 26.92 20.47 34.72
CA TYR A 7 25.52 20.12 34.48
C TYR A 7 25.22 20.01 33.00
N ALA A 8 25.75 20.89 32.15
CA ALA A 8 25.62 20.78 30.70
C ALA A 8 26.25 19.48 30.18
N GLY A 9 27.43 19.08 30.70
CA GLY A 9 28.06 17.81 30.36
C GLY A 9 27.23 16.59 30.78
N ILE A 10 26.60 16.63 31.97
CA ILE A 10 25.72 15.55 32.44
C ILE A 10 24.46 15.47 31.55
N CYS A 11 23.82 16.60 31.25
CA CYS A 11 22.67 16.63 30.34
C CYS A 11 22.99 16.05 28.95
N LEU A 12 24.12 16.47 28.36
CA LEU A 12 24.55 15.96 27.06
C LEU A 12 24.82 14.44 27.12
N LEU A 13 25.49 13.96 28.16
CA LEU A 13 25.75 12.53 28.33
C LEU A 13 24.43 11.73 28.48
N THR A 14 23.47 12.26 29.21
CA THR A 14 22.14 11.62 29.37
C THR A 14 21.42 11.51 28.02
N VAL A 15 21.44 12.57 27.20
CA VAL A 15 20.85 12.56 25.85
C VAL A 15 21.54 11.54 24.96
N ILE A 16 22.88 11.47 24.98
CA ILE A 16 23.64 10.47 24.20
C ILE A 16 23.28 9.06 24.62
N ILE A 17 23.20 8.78 25.92
CA ILE A 17 22.83 7.44 26.42
C ILE A 17 21.39 7.09 26.03
N ALA A 18 20.46 8.04 26.13
CA ALA A 18 19.08 7.83 25.70
C ALA A 18 18.97 7.55 24.19
N ALA A 19 19.66 8.33 23.37
CA ALA A 19 19.72 8.12 21.91
C ALA A 19 20.34 6.76 21.56
N ALA A 20 21.46 6.40 22.17
CA ALA A 20 22.10 5.11 21.97
C ALA A 20 21.19 3.94 22.42
N GLY A 21 20.48 4.10 23.53
CA GLY A 21 19.50 3.13 24.02
C GLY A 21 18.32 2.95 23.03
N LEU A 22 17.80 4.05 22.49
CA LEU A 22 16.75 4.03 21.49
C LEU A 22 17.19 3.33 20.19
N VAL A 23 18.37 3.71 19.65
CA VAL A 23 18.91 3.07 18.44
C VAL A 23 19.20 1.59 18.69
N GLY A 24 19.72 1.24 19.88
CA GLY A 24 19.92 -0.16 20.30
C GLY A 24 18.61 -0.94 20.34
N TYR A 25 17.55 -0.37 20.95
CA TYR A 25 16.22 -0.97 20.97
C TYR A 25 15.67 -1.21 19.56
N LEU A 26 15.68 -0.18 18.71
CA LEU A 26 15.21 -0.27 17.34
C LEU A 26 16.00 -1.31 16.52
N THR A 27 17.31 -1.40 16.72
CA THR A 27 18.16 -2.38 16.03
C THR A 27 17.84 -3.82 16.45
N ILE A 28 17.62 -4.06 17.75
CA ILE A 28 17.31 -5.40 18.29
C ILE A 28 15.89 -5.84 17.88
N THR A 29 14.96 -4.90 17.82
CA THR A 29 13.55 -5.17 17.52
C THR A 29 13.18 -4.96 16.06
N GLU A 30 14.15 -4.66 15.19
CA GLU A 30 13.91 -4.42 13.76
C GLU A 30 13.16 -5.59 13.12
N TYR A 31 12.07 -5.28 12.42
CA TYR A 31 11.35 -6.24 11.60
C TYR A 31 12.20 -6.64 10.39
N ARG A 32 12.63 -7.89 10.33
CA ARG A 32 13.50 -8.45 9.29
C ARG A 32 12.84 -9.68 8.66
N PRO A 33 11.85 -9.47 7.76
CA PRO A 33 11.20 -10.58 7.07
C PRO A 33 12.17 -11.29 6.13
N ALA A 34 11.94 -12.58 5.87
CA ALA A 34 12.66 -13.31 4.83
C ALA A 34 12.31 -12.76 3.44
N ASP A 35 13.16 -13.02 2.44
CA ASP A 35 12.92 -12.58 1.06
C ASP A 35 11.60 -13.12 0.52
N ILE A 36 11.29 -14.39 0.81
CA ILE A 36 10.00 -15.03 0.52
C ILE A 36 9.55 -15.77 1.78
N GLN A 37 8.34 -15.51 2.22
CA GLN A 37 7.71 -16.20 3.36
C GLN A 37 6.20 -16.29 3.16
N PRO A 38 5.49 -17.19 3.85
CA PRO A 38 4.03 -17.18 3.89
C PRO A 38 3.51 -15.81 4.33
N ALA A 39 2.34 -15.40 3.82
CA ALA A 39 1.65 -14.21 4.34
C ALA A 39 1.42 -14.34 5.85
N GLU A 40 1.48 -13.22 6.60
CA GLU A 40 1.38 -13.24 8.06
C GLU A 40 0.00 -13.68 8.56
N ARG A 41 -1.04 -13.47 7.75
CA ARG A 41 -2.39 -13.97 8.03
C ARG A 41 -2.98 -14.58 6.77
N ILE A 42 -3.58 -15.74 6.91
CA ILE A 42 -4.33 -16.46 5.86
C ILE A 42 -5.62 -16.94 6.49
N VAL A 43 -6.75 -16.39 6.05
CA VAL A 43 -8.09 -16.78 6.51
C VAL A 43 -8.85 -17.30 5.31
N LEU A 44 -9.27 -18.55 5.36
CA LEU A 44 -9.94 -19.24 4.27
C LEU A 44 -11.38 -19.56 4.70
N ASN A 45 -12.36 -18.88 4.11
CA ASN A 45 -13.80 -19.11 4.35
C ASN A 45 -14.45 -19.97 3.26
N GLY A 46 -13.62 -20.60 2.40
CA GLY A 46 -14.10 -21.32 1.23
C GLY A 46 -14.36 -20.36 0.06
N GLY A 47 -15.23 -20.77 -0.84
CA GLY A 47 -15.61 -19.99 -2.02
C GLY A 47 -15.53 -20.80 -3.31
N ALA A 48 -16.16 -20.29 -4.37
CA ALA A 48 -16.11 -20.87 -5.70
C ALA A 48 -14.74 -20.61 -6.34
N LYS A 49 -14.37 -21.41 -7.34
CA LYS A 49 -13.26 -21.09 -8.23
C LYS A 49 -13.56 -19.80 -8.99
N ALA A 50 -12.52 -19.09 -9.45
CA ALA A 50 -12.71 -17.94 -10.31
C ALA A 50 -13.41 -18.34 -11.61
N GLY A 51 -14.49 -17.67 -11.93
CA GLY A 51 -15.11 -17.73 -13.25
C GLY A 51 -14.28 -16.96 -14.28
N ARG A 52 -14.81 -16.84 -15.49
CA ARG A 52 -14.10 -16.09 -16.56
C ARG A 52 -14.21 -14.59 -16.39
N GLU A 53 -15.33 -14.08 -15.97
CA GLU A 53 -15.58 -12.65 -15.78
C GLU A 53 -15.36 -12.30 -14.31
N LEU A 54 -14.58 -11.28 -14.04
CA LEU A 54 -14.21 -10.87 -12.68
C LEU A 54 -14.19 -9.36 -12.55
N ILE A 55 -14.54 -8.90 -11.36
CA ILE A 55 -14.44 -7.51 -10.94
C ILE A 55 -13.40 -7.42 -9.82
N LEU A 56 -12.39 -6.58 -10.03
CA LEU A 56 -11.36 -6.30 -9.04
C LEU A 56 -11.45 -4.83 -8.63
N CYS A 57 -11.08 -4.54 -7.40
CA CYS A 57 -10.90 -3.18 -6.93
C CYS A 57 -9.58 -3.06 -6.16
N THR A 58 -8.81 -2.00 -6.42
CA THR A 58 -7.66 -1.63 -5.61
C THR A 58 -7.89 -0.31 -4.92
N TRP A 59 -7.45 -0.19 -3.66
CA TRP A 59 -7.55 1.04 -2.88
C TRP A 59 -6.49 1.13 -1.79
N ASN A 60 -5.68 2.16 -1.83
CA ASN A 60 -4.89 2.57 -0.67
C ASN A 60 -5.84 3.27 0.31
N ILE A 61 -6.07 2.66 1.48
CA ILE A 61 -7.05 3.15 2.45
C ILE A 61 -6.46 4.14 3.47
N GLY A 62 -5.18 4.55 3.31
CA GLY A 62 -4.54 5.53 4.17
C GLY A 62 -4.73 5.23 5.67
N TYR A 63 -4.69 3.95 6.07
CA TYR A 63 -4.99 3.48 7.44
C TYR A 63 -6.25 4.13 8.09
N GLY A 64 -7.18 4.64 7.27
CA GLY A 64 -8.34 5.41 7.73
C GLY A 64 -7.99 6.77 8.35
N GLY A 65 -6.76 7.24 8.17
CA GLY A 65 -6.25 8.45 8.80
C GLY A 65 -6.11 9.66 7.88
N LEU A 66 -6.17 9.46 6.56
CA LEU A 66 -5.77 10.45 5.55
C LEU A 66 -6.95 10.95 4.70
N GLY A 67 -8.12 11.15 5.32
CA GLY A 67 -9.28 11.74 4.64
C GLY A 67 -9.06 13.22 4.24
N LYS A 68 -10.07 13.83 3.62
CA LYS A 68 -9.98 15.16 2.99
C LYS A 68 -9.49 16.29 3.92
N GLU A 69 -9.73 16.18 5.21
CA GLU A 69 -9.32 17.18 6.21
C GLU A 69 -7.87 17.01 6.68
N SER A 70 -7.18 15.98 6.22
CA SER A 70 -5.84 15.62 6.66
C SER A 70 -4.77 16.25 5.77
N ASP A 71 -3.63 16.55 6.37
CA ASP A 71 -2.32 16.72 5.74
C ASP A 71 -1.36 15.62 6.22
N PHE A 72 -0.12 15.60 5.74
CA PHE A 72 0.87 14.63 6.17
C PHE A 72 2.29 15.23 6.14
N PHE A 73 3.04 15.02 7.22
CA PHE A 73 4.33 15.68 7.42
C PHE A 73 5.39 15.33 6.36
N MET A 74 5.32 14.17 5.73
CA MET A 74 6.28 13.79 4.68
C MET A 74 5.99 14.46 3.34
N ASP A 75 4.78 14.94 3.13
CA ASP A 75 4.36 15.63 1.91
C ASP A 75 4.42 17.16 2.04
N GLY A 76 4.93 17.64 3.17
CA GLY A 76 5.03 19.07 3.45
C GLY A 76 3.97 19.59 4.41
N GLY A 77 3.03 18.77 4.85
CA GLY A 77 2.04 19.07 5.87
C GLY A 77 2.62 19.05 7.30
N SER A 78 1.77 19.02 8.28
CA SER A 78 2.13 19.08 9.70
C SER A 78 1.65 17.89 10.53
N MET A 79 0.63 17.18 10.06
CA MET A 79 0.05 16.05 10.79
C MET A 79 0.97 14.83 10.77
N VAL A 80 1.06 14.18 11.93
CA VAL A 80 1.83 12.94 12.13
C VAL A 80 0.89 11.76 12.34
N ASN A 81 -0.18 11.98 13.08
CA ASN A 81 -1.22 11.02 13.38
C ASN A 81 -2.57 11.66 13.08
N PRO A 82 -3.63 10.89 12.82
CA PRO A 82 -4.98 11.42 12.67
C PRO A 82 -5.38 12.29 13.85
N PRO A 83 -6.19 13.33 13.62
CA PRO A 83 -6.56 14.29 14.68
C PRO A 83 -7.31 13.65 15.87
N SER A 84 -8.08 12.60 15.63
CA SER A 84 -8.78 11.84 16.67
C SER A 84 -9.19 10.45 16.22
N ALA A 85 -9.49 9.58 17.19
CA ALA A 85 -10.03 8.24 16.97
C ALA A 85 -11.35 8.25 16.18
N GLU A 86 -12.21 9.24 16.48
CA GLU A 86 -13.53 9.38 15.82
C GLU A 86 -13.38 9.62 14.32
N ILE A 87 -12.38 10.42 13.90
CA ILE A 87 -12.09 10.67 12.48
C ILE A 87 -11.62 9.39 11.81
N SER A 88 -10.67 8.69 12.42
CA SER A 88 -10.18 7.40 11.87
C SER A 88 -11.30 6.37 11.76
N GLN A 89 -12.18 6.29 12.74
CA GLN A 89 -13.32 5.37 12.72
C GLN A 89 -14.36 5.77 11.67
N LYS A 90 -14.65 7.08 11.53
CA LYS A 90 -15.55 7.62 10.49
C LYS A 90 -15.01 7.25 9.11
N ASN A 91 -13.73 7.51 8.85
CA ASN A 91 -13.12 7.21 7.56
C ASN A 91 -13.16 5.69 7.28
N LEU A 92 -12.79 4.86 8.25
CA LEU A 92 -12.84 3.41 8.09
C LEU A 92 -14.28 2.89 7.87
N SER A 93 -15.29 3.52 8.46
CA SER A 93 -16.70 3.21 8.19
C SER A 93 -17.08 3.60 6.76
N GLY A 94 -16.68 4.78 6.28
CA GLY A 94 -16.93 5.19 4.89
C GLY A 94 -16.23 4.29 3.85
N ILE A 95 -15.03 3.77 4.17
CA ILE A 95 -14.36 2.76 3.35
C ILE A 95 -15.19 1.48 3.31
N GLN A 96 -15.67 1.02 4.47
CA GLN A 96 -16.54 -0.15 4.58
C GLN A 96 -17.85 0.03 3.80
N ASP A 97 -18.52 1.17 3.97
CA ASP A 97 -19.78 1.50 3.27
C ASP A 97 -19.58 1.46 1.75
N TYR A 98 -18.49 2.05 1.24
CA TYR A 98 -18.17 1.99 -0.18
C TYR A 98 -17.96 0.55 -0.68
N MET A 99 -17.26 -0.29 0.08
CA MET A 99 -17.05 -1.68 -0.28
C MET A 99 -18.36 -2.48 -0.31
N GLU A 100 -19.31 -2.18 0.61
CA GLU A 100 -20.64 -2.81 0.66
C GLU A 100 -21.51 -2.38 -0.53
N GLU A 101 -21.48 -1.11 -0.89
CA GLU A 101 -22.26 -0.53 -1.98
C GLU A 101 -21.72 -0.91 -3.37
N ASN A 102 -20.42 -1.22 -3.47
CA ASN A 102 -19.72 -1.50 -4.71
C ASN A 102 -19.01 -2.86 -4.70
N PRO A 103 -19.73 -3.98 -4.59
CA PRO A 103 -19.13 -5.30 -4.42
C PRO A 103 -18.15 -5.63 -5.56
N ALA A 104 -17.02 -6.24 -5.21
CA ALA A 104 -16.01 -6.77 -6.12
C ALA A 104 -15.68 -8.21 -5.74
N ASP A 105 -15.28 -9.03 -6.72
CA ASP A 105 -14.84 -10.40 -6.46
C ASP A 105 -13.52 -10.42 -5.68
N ILE A 106 -12.66 -9.43 -5.94
CA ILE A 106 -11.31 -9.33 -5.33
C ILE A 106 -11.01 -7.87 -4.98
N TRP A 107 -10.63 -7.65 -3.73
CA TRP A 107 -10.13 -6.38 -3.21
C TRP A 107 -8.63 -6.45 -2.95
N LEU A 108 -7.88 -5.46 -3.45
CA LEU A 108 -6.47 -5.25 -3.18
C LEU A 108 -6.33 -3.96 -2.36
N LEU A 109 -6.08 -4.08 -1.06
CA LEU A 109 -6.02 -2.94 -0.16
C LEU A 109 -4.57 -2.68 0.28
N GLN A 110 -4.18 -1.41 0.33
CA GLN A 110 -2.88 -0.95 0.82
C GLN A 110 -3.08 -0.09 2.07
N GLU A 111 -2.03 0.06 2.85
CA GLU A 111 -2.01 0.77 4.14
C GLU A 111 -3.05 0.27 5.15
N VAL A 112 -3.27 -1.04 5.18
CA VAL A 112 -4.17 -1.69 6.12
C VAL A 112 -3.48 -1.85 7.47
N ASP A 113 -3.89 -1.11 8.49
CA ASP A 113 -3.34 -1.24 9.84
C ASP A 113 -3.92 -2.45 10.58
N ALA A 114 -3.05 -3.19 11.26
CA ALA A 114 -3.38 -4.37 12.05
C ALA A 114 -2.96 -4.20 13.53
N GLY A 115 -3.41 -3.10 14.14
CA GLY A 115 -3.12 -2.75 15.52
C GLY A 115 -2.01 -1.71 15.68
N SER A 116 -2.01 -0.64 14.85
CA SER A 116 -1.13 0.52 14.96
C SER A 116 -1.68 1.56 15.94
N SER A 117 -0.79 2.28 16.64
CA SER A 117 -1.17 3.37 17.54
C SER A 117 -1.93 4.49 16.82
N ARG A 118 -1.50 4.82 15.58
CA ARG A 118 -2.08 5.88 14.75
C ARG A 118 -3.53 5.62 14.32
N SER A 119 -3.98 4.37 14.40
CA SER A 119 -5.34 3.93 14.07
C SER A 119 -6.03 3.26 15.28
N ASP A 120 -5.76 3.75 16.50
CA ASP A 120 -6.36 3.32 17.77
C ASP A 120 -6.24 1.81 18.05
N ASN A 121 -5.22 1.18 17.54
CA ASN A 121 -4.97 -0.26 17.61
C ASN A 121 -6.10 -1.11 16.99
N VAL A 122 -6.90 -0.55 16.09
CA VAL A 122 -7.93 -1.28 15.36
C VAL A 122 -7.24 -2.27 14.40
N ASP A 123 -7.75 -3.48 14.34
CA ASP A 123 -7.40 -4.47 13.33
C ASP A 123 -8.30 -4.25 12.10
N GLN A 124 -7.84 -3.40 11.18
CA GLN A 124 -8.62 -3.04 9.98
C GLN A 124 -8.77 -4.22 9.03
N PHE A 125 -7.74 -5.10 8.94
CA PHE A 125 -7.86 -6.32 8.13
C PHE A 125 -9.02 -7.19 8.59
N GLU A 126 -9.09 -7.48 9.90
CA GLU A 126 -10.15 -8.33 10.43
C GLU A 126 -11.52 -7.64 10.36
N ARG A 127 -11.57 -6.33 10.65
CA ARG A 127 -12.81 -5.56 10.56
C ARG A 127 -13.40 -5.59 9.14
N LEU A 128 -12.61 -5.26 8.11
CA LEU A 128 -13.10 -5.22 6.73
C LEU A 128 -13.43 -6.62 6.21
N ARG A 129 -12.59 -7.62 6.49
CA ARG A 129 -12.81 -9.00 6.06
C ARG A 129 -14.07 -9.62 6.65
N SER A 130 -14.28 -9.44 7.95
CA SER A 130 -15.38 -10.12 8.68
C SER A 130 -16.75 -9.62 8.29
N VAL A 131 -16.88 -8.35 7.89
CA VAL A 131 -18.16 -7.78 7.42
C VAL A 131 -18.70 -8.52 6.20
N PHE A 132 -17.81 -8.94 5.29
CA PHE A 132 -18.18 -9.60 4.04
C PHE A 132 -18.08 -11.13 4.10
N ASP A 133 -17.66 -11.69 5.24
CA ASP A 133 -17.32 -13.11 5.36
C ASP A 133 -16.35 -13.60 4.26
N HIS A 134 -15.48 -12.72 3.81
CA HIS A 134 -14.50 -12.99 2.76
C HIS A 134 -13.34 -13.85 3.28
N SER A 135 -12.77 -14.66 2.39
CA SER A 135 -11.39 -15.13 2.53
C SER A 135 -10.44 -13.94 2.45
N GLY A 136 -9.33 -13.98 3.15
CA GLY A 136 -8.38 -12.89 3.11
C GLY A 136 -6.97 -13.29 3.47
N VAL A 137 -6.01 -12.59 2.89
CA VAL A 137 -4.58 -12.71 3.20
C VAL A 137 -4.00 -11.34 3.49
N PHE A 138 -3.04 -11.29 4.42
CA PHE A 138 -2.38 -10.06 4.84
C PHE A 138 -0.88 -10.25 4.91
N ALA A 139 -0.13 -9.29 4.34
CA ALA A 139 1.32 -9.22 4.44
C ALA A 139 1.75 -7.87 5.02
N CYS A 140 2.50 -7.95 6.12
CA CYS A 140 3.02 -6.76 6.78
C CYS A 140 4.16 -6.14 5.98
N ASN A 141 4.09 -4.84 5.68
CA ASN A 141 5.17 -4.08 5.05
C ASN A 141 5.73 -2.96 5.93
N TYR A 142 5.06 -2.64 7.04
CA TYR A 142 5.56 -1.70 8.04
C TYR A 142 5.29 -2.25 9.45
N LYS A 143 6.35 -2.61 10.16
CA LYS A 143 6.26 -3.09 11.54
C LYS A 143 7.39 -2.51 12.37
N CYS A 144 7.01 -1.70 13.37
CA CYS A 144 7.94 -1.12 14.32
C CYS A 144 7.24 -0.97 15.68
N GLY A 145 7.93 -1.37 16.75
CA GLY A 145 7.39 -1.28 18.11
C GLY A 145 7.26 0.17 18.61
N PHE A 146 8.08 1.08 18.09
CA PHE A 146 8.03 2.50 18.39
C PHE A 146 8.76 3.31 17.33
N VAL A 147 8.04 4.05 16.50
CA VAL A 147 8.60 5.00 15.52
C VAL A 147 8.75 6.35 16.23
N PRO A 148 9.99 6.79 16.53
CA PRO A 148 10.25 7.91 17.44
C PRO A 148 10.08 9.29 16.81
N PHE A 149 10.02 9.37 15.50
CA PHE A 149 10.01 10.63 14.75
C PHE A 149 8.89 10.60 13.69
N PRO A 150 8.27 11.76 13.38
CA PRO A 150 8.52 13.10 13.94
C PRO A 150 7.96 13.27 15.37
N LEU A 151 7.83 14.52 15.84
CA LEU A 151 7.20 14.81 17.14
C LEU A 151 5.84 15.47 16.92
N PRO A 152 4.75 14.93 17.52
CA PRO A 152 4.72 13.74 18.40
C PRO A 152 5.10 12.46 17.66
N PRO A 153 5.63 11.41 18.35
CA PRO A 153 6.03 10.17 17.68
C PRO A 153 4.83 9.45 17.06
N ILE A 154 5.06 8.77 15.94
CA ILE A 154 4.04 7.91 15.30
C ILE A 154 3.67 6.75 16.26
N GLY A 155 4.63 6.30 17.07
CA GLY A 155 4.41 5.21 18.02
C GLY A 155 4.52 3.83 17.40
N LYS A 156 3.76 2.85 17.89
CA LYS A 156 3.72 1.49 17.35
C LYS A 156 3.01 1.49 16.00
N VAL A 157 3.63 0.83 15.01
CA VAL A 157 3.03 0.60 13.69
C VAL A 157 3.06 -0.89 13.36
N GLN A 158 1.95 -1.38 12.83
CA GLN A 158 1.83 -2.66 12.14
C GLN A 158 0.82 -2.47 11.01
N SER A 159 1.33 -2.31 9.79
CA SER A 159 0.58 -1.99 8.59
C SER A 159 1.01 -2.87 7.43
N GLY A 160 0.15 -3.07 6.44
CA GLY A 160 0.47 -3.94 5.32
C GLY A 160 -0.49 -3.87 4.14
N LEU A 161 -0.37 -4.91 3.34
CA LEU A 161 -1.20 -5.19 2.18
C LEU A 161 -2.23 -6.25 2.53
N ALA A 162 -3.45 -6.11 2.04
CA ALA A 162 -4.47 -7.13 2.17
C ALA A 162 -5.09 -7.48 0.82
N VAL A 163 -5.33 -8.77 0.58
CA VAL A 163 -6.22 -9.23 -0.49
C VAL A 163 -7.42 -9.90 0.17
N MET A 164 -8.63 -9.48 -0.20
CA MET A 164 -9.88 -10.05 0.29
C MET A 164 -10.72 -10.50 -0.90
N THR A 165 -11.38 -11.65 -0.79
CA THR A 165 -12.14 -12.22 -1.90
C THR A 165 -13.27 -13.12 -1.42
N SER A 166 -14.40 -13.11 -2.15
CA SER A 166 -15.49 -14.08 -2.01
C SER A 166 -15.18 -15.43 -2.68
N LEU A 167 -14.08 -15.48 -3.46
CA LEU A 167 -13.68 -16.68 -4.20
C LEU A 167 -12.85 -17.63 -3.32
N GLY A 168 -12.73 -18.88 -3.78
CA GLY A 168 -11.89 -19.89 -3.12
C GLY A 168 -10.41 -19.55 -3.21
N LEU A 169 -9.83 -19.15 -2.09
CA LEU A 169 -8.43 -18.77 -1.96
C LEU A 169 -7.56 -19.98 -1.61
N SER A 170 -6.41 -20.11 -2.27
CA SER A 170 -5.39 -21.10 -1.91
C SER A 170 -4.64 -20.67 -0.64
N ALA A 171 -4.24 -21.66 0.15
CA ALA A 171 -3.40 -21.42 1.33
C ALA A 171 -1.96 -20.97 0.98
N ASP A 172 -1.54 -21.04 -0.28
CA ASP A 172 -0.21 -20.63 -0.76
C ASP A 172 -0.17 -19.12 -1.08
N ALA A 173 -0.44 -18.31 -0.07
CA ALA A 173 -0.26 -16.85 -0.17
C ALA A 173 1.11 -16.47 0.40
N GLN A 174 1.87 -15.64 -0.32
CA GLN A 174 3.24 -15.30 0.02
C GLN A 174 3.46 -13.80 0.12
N ARG A 175 4.27 -13.43 1.11
CA ARG A 175 4.93 -12.15 1.20
C ARG A 175 6.29 -12.25 0.50
N ILE A 176 6.53 -11.41 -0.51
CA ILE A 176 7.80 -11.36 -1.25
C ILE A 176 8.42 -9.99 -1.00
N SER A 177 9.61 -9.95 -0.39
CA SER A 177 10.30 -8.70 -0.05
C SER A 177 10.70 -7.93 -1.29
N LEU A 178 10.44 -6.64 -1.30
CA LEU A 178 10.96 -5.69 -2.27
C LEU A 178 12.26 -5.06 -1.75
N HIS A 179 13.06 -4.53 -2.66
CA HIS A 179 14.27 -3.77 -2.31
C HIS A 179 13.95 -2.66 -1.33
N CYS A 180 14.72 -2.59 -0.22
CA CYS A 180 14.62 -1.52 0.78
C CYS A 180 15.77 -0.53 0.54
N PRO A 181 15.49 0.73 0.16
CA PRO A 181 16.53 1.70 -0.17
C PRO A 181 17.21 2.31 1.07
N TYR A 182 16.70 2.02 2.26
CA TYR A 182 17.17 2.63 3.51
C TYR A 182 18.27 1.81 4.17
N SER A 183 19.35 2.48 4.57
CA SER A 183 20.43 1.89 5.35
C SER A 183 20.19 2.05 6.87
N TRP A 184 20.93 1.27 7.67
CA TRP A 184 20.96 1.46 9.13
C TRP A 184 21.50 2.86 9.48
N PRO A 185 20.96 3.56 10.49
CA PRO A 185 19.89 3.16 11.41
C PRO A 185 18.46 3.43 10.91
N VAL A 186 18.28 4.16 9.80
CA VAL A 186 16.96 4.57 9.28
C VAL A 186 16.08 3.36 8.95
N SER A 187 16.67 2.30 8.41
CA SER A 187 15.96 1.06 8.06
C SER A 187 15.25 0.40 9.25
N THR A 188 15.72 0.62 10.49
CA THR A 188 15.18 -0.04 11.69
C THR A 188 13.75 0.38 12.05
N ALA A 189 13.33 1.57 11.63
CA ALA A 189 12.01 2.15 11.89
C ALA A 189 11.28 2.54 10.58
N ASN A 190 11.67 1.95 9.46
CA ASN A 190 11.09 2.26 8.14
C ASN A 190 10.42 1.04 7.52
N LEU A 191 9.66 1.28 6.44
CA LEU A 191 8.94 0.25 5.71
C LEU A 191 9.89 -0.83 5.17
N LYS A 192 9.40 -2.06 5.18
CA LYS A 192 9.97 -3.22 4.49
C LYS A 192 8.96 -3.64 3.41
N ARG A 193 8.88 -2.86 2.35
CA ARG A 193 7.90 -3.04 1.29
C ARG A 193 7.94 -4.45 0.72
N CYS A 194 6.80 -4.94 0.26
CA CYS A 194 6.65 -6.29 -0.27
C CYS A 194 5.58 -6.35 -1.36
N LEU A 195 5.58 -7.43 -2.10
CA LEU A 195 4.44 -7.91 -2.88
C LEU A 195 3.70 -8.96 -2.04
N LEU A 196 2.38 -8.88 -2.03
CA LEU A 196 1.51 -9.93 -1.49
C LEU A 196 0.90 -10.70 -2.63
N THR A 197 1.22 -11.99 -2.74
CA THR A 197 0.59 -12.87 -3.72
C THR A 197 -0.57 -13.63 -3.11
N ALA A 198 -1.68 -13.71 -3.84
CA ALA A 198 -2.82 -14.56 -3.54
C ALA A 198 -3.15 -15.41 -4.77
N ARG A 199 -3.54 -16.67 -4.58
CA ARG A 199 -3.80 -17.64 -5.64
C ARG A 199 -5.22 -18.12 -5.57
N ILE A 200 -5.93 -18.05 -6.69
CA ILE A 200 -7.33 -18.45 -6.81
C ILE A 200 -7.43 -19.47 -7.96
N PRO A 201 -7.88 -20.71 -7.69
CA PRO A 201 -8.11 -21.70 -8.74
C PRO A 201 -9.13 -21.20 -9.77
N VAL A 202 -8.86 -21.40 -11.06
CA VAL A 202 -9.77 -20.99 -12.14
C VAL A 202 -10.63 -22.16 -12.58
N GLU A 203 -11.92 -21.90 -12.87
CA GLU A 203 -12.87 -22.92 -13.30
C GLU A 203 -12.50 -23.46 -14.69
N GLY A 204 -12.63 -24.77 -14.87
CA GLY A 204 -12.40 -25.45 -16.15
C GLY A 204 -10.93 -25.60 -16.56
N THR A 205 -9.98 -25.27 -15.70
CA THR A 205 -8.53 -25.41 -15.95
C THR A 205 -7.75 -25.86 -14.72
N ASP A 206 -6.51 -26.29 -14.92
CA ASP A 206 -5.52 -26.55 -13.85
C ASP A 206 -4.69 -25.30 -13.49
N LYS A 207 -5.00 -24.16 -14.11
CA LYS A 207 -4.30 -22.90 -13.90
C LYS A 207 -4.93 -22.08 -12.77
N GLU A 208 -4.17 -21.14 -12.27
CA GLU A 208 -4.56 -20.23 -11.21
C GLU A 208 -4.61 -18.79 -11.72
N LEU A 209 -5.49 -18.01 -11.11
CA LEU A 209 -5.40 -16.56 -11.12
C LEU A 209 -4.46 -16.14 -9.97
N VAL A 210 -3.33 -15.56 -10.33
CA VAL A 210 -2.34 -15.04 -9.39
C VAL A 210 -2.55 -13.53 -9.26
N ILE A 211 -3.04 -13.13 -8.10
CA ILE A 211 -3.20 -11.73 -7.71
C ILE A 211 -1.92 -11.29 -7.00
N ILE A 212 -1.38 -10.13 -7.39
CA ILE A 212 -0.22 -9.51 -6.77
C ILE A 212 -0.62 -8.12 -6.29
N ASN A 213 -0.81 -7.97 -4.99
CA ASN A 213 -1.05 -6.66 -4.38
C ASN A 213 0.28 -5.99 -4.08
N LEU A 214 0.39 -4.70 -4.37
CA LEU A 214 1.62 -3.92 -4.23
C LEU A 214 1.36 -2.54 -3.62
N HIS A 215 2.38 -2.01 -2.97
CA HIS A 215 2.53 -0.62 -2.59
C HIS A 215 4.02 -0.28 -2.69
N MET A 216 4.40 0.42 -3.76
CA MET A 216 5.81 0.66 -4.11
C MET A 216 6.40 1.85 -3.36
N GLU A 217 7.71 2.04 -3.48
CA GLU A 217 8.44 3.09 -2.78
C GLU A 217 8.04 4.49 -3.25
N ALA A 218 7.85 5.38 -2.29
CA ALA A 218 7.38 6.75 -2.51
C ALA A 218 8.51 7.82 -2.43
N TYR A 219 9.40 7.70 -1.44
CA TYR A 219 10.22 8.82 -0.94
C TYR A 219 11.73 8.66 -1.17
N GLU A 220 12.14 7.94 -2.21
CA GLU A 220 13.56 7.74 -2.50
C GLU A 220 13.98 8.37 -3.85
N SER A 221 15.27 8.32 -4.18
CA SER A 221 15.84 9.00 -5.36
C SER A 221 15.46 8.42 -6.72
N GLY A 222 14.65 7.34 -6.78
CA GLY A 222 14.19 6.69 -8.00
C GLY A 222 14.85 5.34 -8.29
N GLU A 223 16.05 5.07 -7.79
CA GLU A 223 16.75 3.81 -8.01
C GLU A 223 16.02 2.61 -7.38
N GLY A 224 15.52 2.78 -6.16
CA GLY A 224 14.73 1.75 -5.48
C GLY A 224 13.45 1.40 -6.21
N ARG A 225 12.74 2.39 -6.77
CA ARG A 225 11.53 2.16 -7.59
C ARG A 225 11.82 1.35 -8.84
N ILE A 226 12.92 1.63 -9.53
CA ILE A 226 13.37 0.86 -10.72
C ILE A 226 13.63 -0.59 -10.33
N ILE A 227 14.34 -0.82 -9.22
CA ILE A 227 14.63 -2.18 -8.74
C ILE A 227 13.32 -2.90 -8.37
N GLN A 228 12.41 -2.23 -7.67
CA GLN A 228 11.12 -2.80 -7.27
C GLN A 228 10.24 -3.13 -8.48
N THR A 229 10.19 -2.25 -9.49
CA THR A 229 9.47 -2.51 -10.74
C THR A 229 10.03 -3.73 -11.48
N ARG A 230 11.35 -3.89 -11.51
CA ARG A 230 11.98 -5.09 -12.08
C ARG A 230 11.62 -6.35 -11.29
N GLN A 231 11.67 -6.32 -9.96
CA GLN A 231 11.27 -7.47 -9.12
C GLN A 231 9.81 -7.87 -9.38
N LEU A 232 8.91 -6.90 -9.55
CA LEU A 232 7.50 -7.13 -9.90
C LEU A 232 7.41 -7.81 -11.27
N THR A 233 8.03 -7.25 -12.32
CA THR A 233 7.93 -7.77 -13.69
C THR A 233 8.55 -9.17 -13.83
N GLU A 234 9.62 -9.46 -13.09
CA GLU A 234 10.21 -10.80 -13.01
C GLU A 234 9.25 -11.82 -12.37
N LEU A 235 8.57 -11.45 -11.27
CA LEU A 235 7.57 -12.31 -10.64
C LEU A 235 6.38 -12.57 -11.58
N MET A 236 5.83 -11.52 -12.17
CA MET A 236 4.71 -11.59 -13.11
C MET A 236 5.05 -12.52 -14.30
N SER A 237 6.20 -12.31 -14.92
CA SER A 237 6.66 -13.11 -16.06
C SER A 237 6.85 -14.58 -15.69
N ARG A 238 7.38 -14.86 -14.52
CA ARG A 238 7.56 -16.23 -14.00
C ARG A 238 6.23 -16.94 -13.77
N GLU A 239 5.23 -16.26 -13.25
CA GLU A 239 3.89 -16.84 -13.03
C GLU A 239 3.16 -17.05 -14.36
N TYR A 240 3.24 -16.10 -15.27
CA TYR A 240 2.65 -16.22 -16.61
C TYR A 240 3.30 -17.38 -17.42
N ALA A 241 4.60 -17.58 -17.30
CA ALA A 241 5.31 -18.69 -17.98
C ALA A 241 4.83 -20.08 -17.52
N LYS A 242 4.21 -20.20 -16.34
CA LYS A 242 3.53 -21.42 -15.86
C LYS A 242 2.14 -21.61 -16.48
N GLY A 243 1.68 -20.66 -17.28
CA GLY A 243 0.34 -20.63 -17.88
C GLY A 243 -0.74 -20.02 -16.97
N ASN A 244 -0.36 -19.44 -15.85
CA ASN A 244 -1.27 -18.76 -14.94
C ASN A 244 -1.80 -17.45 -15.54
N TYR A 245 -2.98 -17.02 -15.08
CA TYR A 245 -3.47 -15.67 -15.26
C TYR A 245 -2.83 -14.79 -14.20
N VAL A 246 -2.32 -13.61 -14.57
CA VAL A 246 -1.62 -12.75 -13.61
C VAL A 246 -2.19 -11.34 -13.66
N ILE A 247 -2.59 -10.83 -12.50
CA ILE A 247 -3.04 -9.46 -12.29
C ILE A 247 -2.25 -8.88 -11.12
N ALA A 248 -1.47 -7.83 -11.38
CA ALA A 248 -0.83 -7.03 -10.34
C ALA A 248 -1.58 -5.70 -10.20
N GLY A 249 -1.84 -5.25 -8.98
CA GLY A 249 -2.53 -3.98 -8.74
C GLY A 249 -2.20 -3.40 -7.39
N GLY A 250 -2.41 -2.10 -7.25
CA GLY A 250 -2.12 -1.37 -6.03
C GLY A 250 -1.68 0.06 -6.29
N ASP A 251 -0.99 0.60 -5.29
CA ASP A 251 -0.35 1.90 -5.33
C ASP A 251 1.10 1.74 -5.83
N PHE A 252 1.33 2.22 -7.06
CA PHE A 252 2.65 2.16 -7.69
C PHE A 252 3.59 3.29 -7.22
N ASN A 253 3.06 4.34 -6.60
CA ASN A 253 3.82 5.58 -6.32
C ASN A 253 4.55 6.14 -7.55
N GLN A 254 4.03 5.81 -8.72
CA GLN A 254 4.52 6.22 -10.04
C GLN A 254 3.33 6.56 -10.94
N SER A 255 3.41 7.70 -11.63
CA SER A 255 2.42 8.10 -12.64
C SER A 255 2.39 7.09 -13.78
N PHE A 256 1.21 6.68 -14.20
CA PHE A 256 1.04 5.87 -15.41
C PHE A 256 1.38 6.69 -16.67
N PRO A 257 1.74 6.04 -17.79
CA PRO A 257 2.09 6.73 -19.01
C PRO A 257 0.99 7.71 -19.48
N GLY A 258 1.37 8.95 -19.82
CA GLY A 258 0.45 9.98 -20.31
C GLY A 258 -0.36 10.71 -19.25
N THR A 259 -0.49 10.19 -18.01
CA THR A 259 -1.38 10.80 -16.99
C THR A 259 -0.90 12.16 -16.48
N ARG A 260 0.38 12.48 -16.66
CA ARG A 260 0.90 13.84 -16.36
C ARG A 260 0.42 14.92 -17.32
N ASP A 261 -0.10 14.56 -18.47
CA ASP A 261 -0.73 15.53 -19.39
C ASP A 261 -2.08 15.97 -18.84
N THR A 262 -2.83 15.07 -18.19
CA THR A 262 -4.11 15.35 -17.52
C THR A 262 -3.89 15.99 -16.14
N TYR A 263 -2.91 15.49 -15.38
CA TYR A 263 -2.57 15.96 -14.03
C TYR A 263 -1.11 16.45 -13.98
N PRO A 264 -0.82 17.66 -14.54
CA PRO A 264 0.53 18.19 -14.57
C PRO A 264 1.05 18.52 -13.18
N ILE A 265 2.35 18.34 -12.98
CA ILE A 265 3.00 18.73 -11.73
C ILE A 265 3.00 20.23 -11.60
N LYS A 266 2.41 20.75 -10.52
CA LYS A 266 2.27 22.19 -10.23
C LYS A 266 3.50 22.75 -9.53
N ASN A 267 4.15 21.93 -8.70
CA ASN A 267 5.34 22.31 -7.92
C ASN A 267 6.29 21.12 -7.77
N GLU A 268 7.42 21.16 -8.46
CA GLU A 268 8.43 20.10 -8.43
C GLU A 268 9.26 20.07 -7.13
N GLU A 269 9.16 21.11 -6.27
CA GLU A 269 9.81 21.13 -4.96
C GLU A 269 9.06 20.26 -3.94
N MET A 270 7.81 19.92 -4.20
CA MET A 270 6.99 19.03 -3.39
C MET A 270 7.19 17.57 -3.81
N TRP A 271 6.64 16.64 -3.02
CA TRP A 271 6.64 15.24 -3.41
C TRP A 271 6.00 15.03 -4.78
N THR A 272 6.66 14.27 -5.63
CA THR A 272 6.16 13.89 -6.95
C THR A 272 6.35 12.39 -7.17
N PRO A 273 5.34 11.70 -7.75
CA PRO A 273 5.48 10.29 -8.08
C PRO A 273 6.57 10.07 -9.13
N GLY A 274 7.15 8.87 -9.19
CA GLY A 274 7.96 8.44 -10.32
C GLY A 274 7.15 8.37 -11.63
N ILE A 275 7.73 7.80 -12.67
CA ILE A 275 7.05 7.54 -13.95
C ILE A 275 7.21 6.05 -14.28
N LEU A 276 6.08 5.40 -14.60
CA LEU A 276 6.08 4.08 -15.21
C LEU A 276 6.34 4.23 -16.71
N GLU A 277 7.42 3.62 -17.19
CA GLU A 277 7.77 3.68 -18.61
C GLU A 277 6.86 2.75 -19.42
N GLU A 278 6.36 3.20 -20.59
CA GLU A 278 5.52 2.39 -21.47
C GLU A 278 6.16 1.05 -21.84
N ASN A 279 7.47 1.06 -22.03
CA ASN A 279 8.27 -0.11 -22.45
C ASN A 279 8.81 -0.94 -21.28
N ALA A 280 8.45 -0.64 -20.04
CA ALA A 280 8.88 -1.42 -18.87
C ALA A 280 8.19 -2.78 -18.78
N LEU A 281 7.07 -2.97 -19.47
CA LEU A 281 6.34 -4.23 -19.50
C LEU A 281 6.83 -5.15 -20.61
N PRO A 282 6.86 -6.49 -20.40
CA PRO A 282 7.09 -7.45 -21.44
C PRO A 282 6.01 -7.39 -22.54
N ALA A 283 6.30 -7.89 -23.73
CA ALA A 283 5.38 -7.86 -24.85
C ALA A 283 4.02 -8.51 -24.52
N GLY A 284 2.93 -7.83 -24.86
CA GLY A 284 1.55 -8.27 -24.65
C GLY A 284 0.99 -8.01 -23.26
N TRP A 285 1.80 -7.56 -22.30
CA TRP A 285 1.30 -7.07 -21.02
C TRP A 285 0.73 -5.66 -21.18
N GLN A 286 -0.21 -5.29 -20.32
CA GLN A 286 -0.91 -4.01 -20.40
C GLN A 286 -1.02 -3.36 -19.04
N TYR A 287 -0.74 -2.05 -18.97
CA TYR A 287 -1.21 -1.19 -17.89
C TYR A 287 -2.72 -0.98 -18.01
N ALA A 288 -3.41 -1.04 -16.89
CA ALA A 288 -4.83 -0.73 -16.79
C ALA A 288 -5.03 0.32 -15.69
N PHE A 289 -5.43 1.52 -16.11
CA PHE A 289 -5.67 2.69 -15.26
C PHE A 289 -6.72 3.58 -15.91
N ASP A 290 -7.33 4.45 -15.13
CA ASP A 290 -8.25 5.50 -15.59
C ASP A 290 -7.56 6.84 -15.42
N ASP A 291 -7.41 7.60 -16.50
CA ASP A 291 -6.78 8.92 -16.54
C ASP A 291 -7.79 10.07 -16.41
N SER A 292 -9.08 9.76 -16.35
CA SER A 292 -10.16 10.77 -16.24
C SER A 292 -10.37 11.26 -14.81
N THR A 293 -10.06 10.44 -13.81
CA THR A 293 -10.25 10.72 -12.38
C THR A 293 -8.96 10.47 -11.62
N ALA A 294 -8.54 11.44 -10.82
CA ALA A 294 -7.33 11.31 -10.01
C ALA A 294 -7.48 10.19 -8.97
N THR A 295 -6.44 9.38 -8.84
CA THR A 295 -6.43 8.30 -7.84
C THR A 295 -5.79 8.71 -6.52
N CYS A 296 -4.97 9.78 -6.50
CA CYS A 296 -4.26 10.24 -5.31
C CYS A 296 -4.17 11.76 -5.29
N ARG A 297 -4.12 12.33 -4.09
CA ARG A 297 -3.83 13.73 -3.83
C ARG A 297 -2.57 13.92 -3.01
N LEU A 298 -1.86 15.04 -3.19
CA LEU A 298 -0.80 15.47 -2.30
C LEU A 298 -1.38 15.85 -0.92
N LEU A 299 -0.67 15.50 0.13
CA LEU A 299 -1.04 15.77 1.53
C LEU A 299 -0.26 16.95 2.15
N ASP A 300 0.13 17.94 1.35
CA ASP A 300 0.79 19.17 1.84
C ASP A 300 -0.15 20.06 2.67
N ALA A 301 -1.46 19.93 2.45
CA ALA A 301 -2.53 20.62 3.16
C ALA A 301 -3.84 19.83 3.06
N PRO A 302 -4.88 20.15 3.86
CA PRO A 302 -6.24 19.68 3.63
C PRO A 302 -6.71 19.93 2.20
N LEU A 303 -7.60 19.06 1.70
CA LEU A 303 -8.09 19.13 0.31
C LEU A 303 -8.65 20.49 -0.05
N SER A 304 -8.20 21.03 -1.18
CA SER A 304 -8.64 22.29 -1.75
C SER A 304 -8.65 22.25 -3.29
N GLN A 305 -9.13 23.30 -3.95
CA GLN A 305 -9.05 23.39 -5.41
C GLN A 305 -7.60 23.52 -5.94
N GLN A 306 -6.65 23.90 -5.10
CA GLN A 306 -5.23 24.03 -5.44
C GLN A 306 -4.46 22.73 -5.24
N THR A 307 -5.02 21.74 -4.55
CA THR A 307 -4.35 20.46 -4.24
C THR A 307 -3.81 19.81 -5.50
N GLN A 308 -2.57 19.34 -5.44
CA GLN A 308 -1.97 18.54 -6.51
C GLN A 308 -2.59 17.16 -6.54
N LEU A 309 -2.98 16.72 -7.73
CA LEU A 309 -3.61 15.42 -7.97
C LEU A 309 -2.72 14.55 -8.85
N TYR A 310 -2.86 13.22 -8.72
CA TYR A 310 -2.08 12.22 -9.43
C TYR A 310 -2.93 11.02 -9.83
N VAL A 311 -2.44 10.23 -10.81
CA VAL A 311 -2.94 8.89 -11.13
C VAL A 311 -1.76 7.93 -10.94
N ILE A 312 -1.77 7.21 -9.80
CA ILE A 312 -0.68 6.32 -9.37
C ILE A 312 -1.19 4.94 -8.92
N ASP A 313 -2.50 4.74 -8.87
CA ASP A 313 -3.16 3.48 -8.55
C ASP A 313 -3.75 2.86 -9.82
N GLY A 314 -3.66 1.55 -9.94
CA GLY A 314 -4.17 0.82 -11.10
C GLY A 314 -3.65 -0.61 -11.12
N PHE A 315 -3.60 -1.19 -12.32
CA PHE A 315 -3.26 -2.60 -12.51
C PHE A 315 -2.29 -2.82 -13.68
N ILE A 316 -1.67 -4.01 -13.67
CA ILE A 316 -0.98 -4.60 -14.82
C ILE A 316 -1.61 -5.98 -15.04
N VAL A 317 -1.97 -6.29 -16.27
CA VAL A 317 -2.60 -7.56 -16.63
C VAL A 317 -1.76 -8.36 -17.63
N SER A 318 -1.75 -9.69 -17.48
CA SER A 318 -1.05 -10.58 -18.39
C SER A 318 -1.80 -10.74 -19.73
N PRO A 319 -1.13 -11.20 -20.81
CA PRO A 319 -1.72 -11.31 -22.16
C PRO A 319 -2.98 -12.20 -22.26
N ASN A 320 -3.16 -13.15 -21.33
CA ASN A 320 -4.31 -14.04 -21.23
C ASN A 320 -5.44 -13.47 -20.34
N VAL A 321 -5.31 -12.21 -19.91
CA VAL A 321 -6.38 -11.44 -19.23
C VAL A 321 -6.83 -10.32 -20.17
N GLU A 322 -8.12 -10.25 -20.46
CA GLU A 322 -8.69 -9.19 -21.30
C GLU A 322 -9.33 -8.12 -20.43
N LEU A 323 -8.82 -6.89 -20.53
CA LEU A 323 -9.44 -5.73 -19.91
C LEU A 323 -10.77 -5.40 -20.60
N LYS A 324 -11.84 -5.29 -19.85
CA LYS A 324 -13.18 -4.90 -20.35
C LYS A 324 -13.50 -3.47 -19.98
N GLU A 325 -13.27 -3.10 -18.74
CA GLU A 325 -13.59 -1.78 -18.22
C GLU A 325 -12.62 -1.43 -17.09
N ILE A 326 -12.29 -0.16 -16.95
CA ILE A 326 -11.61 0.37 -15.80
C ILE A 326 -12.15 1.76 -15.48
N SER A 327 -12.32 2.06 -14.20
CA SER A 327 -12.80 3.35 -13.74
C SER A 327 -12.30 3.64 -12.33
N THR A 328 -12.08 4.91 -12.03
CA THR A 328 -11.79 5.42 -10.70
C THR A 328 -13.05 6.05 -10.12
N ALA A 329 -13.48 5.61 -8.94
CA ALA A 329 -14.60 6.25 -8.26
C ALA A 329 -14.14 7.51 -7.54
N ASP A 330 -14.65 8.66 -7.94
CA ASP A 330 -14.38 9.93 -7.24
C ASP A 330 -15.12 9.97 -5.91
N MET A 331 -14.40 9.65 -4.83
CA MET A 331 -14.90 9.72 -3.45
C MET A 331 -14.70 11.11 -2.84
N GLY A 332 -14.21 12.09 -3.60
CA GLY A 332 -13.83 13.40 -3.06
C GLY A 332 -12.76 13.30 -1.98
N PHE A 333 -12.00 12.22 -1.95
CA PHE A 333 -10.97 11.92 -0.92
C PHE A 333 -11.52 11.98 0.52
N GLU A 334 -12.82 11.71 0.71
CA GLU A 334 -13.47 11.84 2.03
C GLU A 334 -12.82 10.97 3.11
N CYS A 335 -12.43 9.72 2.77
CA CYS A 335 -11.99 8.71 3.72
C CYS A 335 -10.51 8.33 3.60
N SER A 336 -9.88 8.64 2.47
CA SER A 336 -8.47 8.37 2.16
C SER A 336 -7.95 9.46 1.23
N ASP A 337 -6.65 9.65 1.17
CA ASP A 337 -5.93 10.44 0.16
C ASP A 337 -5.86 9.75 -1.20
N HIS A 338 -6.41 8.54 -1.29
CA HIS A 338 -6.59 7.83 -2.55
C HIS A 338 -8.07 7.54 -2.83
N ASN A 339 -8.41 7.46 -4.11
CA ASN A 339 -9.68 7.01 -4.64
C ASN A 339 -9.59 5.55 -5.12
N PRO A 340 -10.65 4.72 -4.95
CA PRO A 340 -10.63 3.32 -5.39
C PRO A 340 -10.69 3.19 -6.91
N VAL A 341 -9.87 2.29 -7.46
CA VAL A 341 -9.86 1.95 -8.89
C VAL A 341 -10.49 0.58 -9.09
N ARG A 342 -11.53 0.51 -9.92
CA ARG A 342 -12.31 -0.69 -10.22
C ARG A 342 -12.04 -1.16 -11.65
N MET A 343 -11.82 -2.45 -11.83
CA MET A 343 -11.49 -3.07 -13.11
C MET A 343 -12.37 -4.29 -13.36
N ALA A 344 -12.96 -4.41 -14.55
CA ALA A 344 -13.63 -5.62 -15.03
C ALA A 344 -12.75 -6.31 -16.09
N VAL A 345 -12.58 -7.64 -15.94
CA VAL A 345 -11.72 -8.45 -16.82
C VAL A 345 -12.36 -9.75 -17.23
N VAL A 346 -11.83 -10.35 -18.31
CA VAL A 346 -12.16 -11.72 -18.75
C VAL A 346 -10.88 -12.55 -18.85
N LEU A 347 -10.87 -13.71 -18.21
CA LEU A 347 -9.82 -14.71 -18.35
C LEU A 347 -10.02 -15.49 -19.67
N LYS A 348 -9.00 -15.47 -20.58
CA LYS A 348 -9.09 -16.08 -21.93
C LYS A 348 -8.83 -17.57 -21.93
#